data_873767b222228c1979d4a629ea4ff182
#
_entry.id   873767b222228c1979d4a629ea4ff182
#
_cell.length_a   1.000
_cell.length_b   1.000
_cell.length_c   1.000
_cell.angle_alpha   90.00
_cell.angle_beta   90.00
_cell.angle_gamma   90.00
#
_symmetry.space_group_name_H-M   'P 1'
#
loop_
_entity.id
_entity.type
_entity.pdbx_description
1 polymer ?
#
loop_
_entity_poly.entity_id
_entity_poly.type
_entity_poly.pdbx_seq_one_letter_code
_entity_poly.pdbx_strand_id
1 'polypeptide(L)'
;MKMNPIFNLLRRTMFAALAATTIACGGDDPVVPQLPGGGNNGQNGTEEEKPEIKPDEGITLYGLVSDSEGNPLEGVVVSDGYSVVATDAKGVYQIVRDPNAKHVFISVPSGYEIPAQANFGSYQGAYQAANSVTGSSSKPYRADFTLTKLTQSDKRFLLFGLGDPQPDNSDHIQRFRTEAVPDVKKISAKYSIPQVGIALGDILGKGDAQTFTSMKRAFGETGVPFFTTIGNHDKSSVDYTGDTYRDVLGPRWYSFNRGDVHFIAMDNIIFTGTEYTGGFTDEQVAWLEKDLSFVPTDKMVILYYHIPLRDNTGYLNRKKVLDMISRYKNPILMCAHTHYFQPYHMRSHKLFERIHGGTCGYFWRSTCGGDGTPNGFMVYEIDGTKIIDTYFKASQRADDYQIRLYRGNAEFAGPYATYKYDVGADVVVAN
;
A
#
# COMPACT_ATOMS: atom_id res chain seq x y z
N MET A 1 19.81 -24.42 6.52
CA MET A 1 18.83 -25.26 7.21
C MET A 1 17.88 -25.77 6.14
N LYS A 2 17.87 -27.08 5.88
CA LYS A 2 17.17 -27.70 4.73
C LYS A 2 15.67 -27.48 4.89
N MET A 3 15.04 -26.90 3.86
CA MET A 3 13.58 -26.71 3.81
C MET A 3 12.89 -28.09 3.75
N ASN A 4 11.81 -28.20 4.49
CA ASN A 4 11.01 -29.40 4.66
C ASN A 4 10.36 -29.82 3.32
N PRO A 5 10.46 -31.07 2.87
CA PRO A 5 9.99 -31.53 1.54
C PRO A 5 8.47 -31.52 1.34
N ILE A 6 7.68 -31.18 2.34
CA ILE A 6 6.20 -31.15 2.26
C ILE A 6 5.69 -30.03 1.34
N PHE A 7 6.46 -28.96 1.13
CA PHE A 7 6.04 -27.84 0.25
C PHE A 7 6.10 -28.16 -1.25
N ASN A 8 6.85 -29.16 -1.66
CA ASN A 8 6.97 -29.52 -3.08
C ASN A 8 5.89 -30.49 -3.60
N LEU A 9 5.09 -31.10 -2.73
CA LEU A 9 4.11 -32.10 -3.16
C LEU A 9 2.74 -31.49 -3.53
N LEU A 10 2.42 -30.31 -3.02
CA LEU A 10 1.16 -29.62 -3.32
C LEU A 10 1.17 -28.81 -4.63
N ARG A 11 2.32 -28.67 -5.29
CA ARG A 11 2.48 -27.94 -6.56
C ARG A 11 2.25 -28.78 -7.82
N ARG A 12 2.08 -30.12 -7.73
CA ARG A 12 2.05 -31.00 -8.93
C ARG A 12 0.69 -31.61 -9.28
N THR A 13 -0.40 -31.31 -8.58
CA THR A 13 -1.69 -31.98 -8.78
C THR A 13 -2.86 -31.10 -9.21
N MET A 14 -2.62 -29.91 -9.79
CA MET A 14 -3.73 -29.06 -10.28
C MET A 14 -3.61 -28.66 -11.76
N PHE A 15 -3.11 -29.56 -12.61
CA PHE A 15 -3.26 -29.42 -14.07
C PHE A 15 -3.66 -30.76 -14.66
N ALA A 16 -4.96 -31.07 -14.68
CA ALA A 16 -5.56 -31.96 -15.66
C ALA A 16 -7.09 -31.81 -15.68
N ALA A 17 -7.57 -31.37 -16.81
CA ALA A 17 -8.88 -31.67 -17.42
C ALA A 17 -10.15 -31.02 -16.82
N LEU A 18 -10.70 -30.08 -17.55
CA LEU A 18 -12.14 -30.07 -17.79
C LEU A 18 -12.42 -29.71 -19.26
N ALA A 19 -12.84 -30.70 -20.02
CA ALA A 19 -13.37 -30.54 -21.37
C ALA A 19 -14.84 -30.10 -21.31
N ALA A 20 -15.23 -29.37 -22.33
CA ALA A 20 -16.52 -28.73 -22.53
C ALA A 20 -17.73 -29.69 -22.54
N THR A 21 -18.84 -29.20 -21.98
CA THR A 21 -20.17 -29.50 -22.52
C THR A 21 -21.02 -28.24 -22.52
N THR A 22 -21.38 -27.78 -23.69
CA THR A 22 -22.31 -26.69 -23.96
C THR A 22 -23.73 -27.18 -23.71
N ILE A 23 -24.48 -26.49 -22.85
CA ILE A 23 -25.95 -26.52 -22.86
C ILE A 23 -26.42 -25.08 -22.99
N ALA A 24 -27.05 -24.77 -24.10
CA ALA A 24 -27.71 -23.51 -24.35
C ALA A 24 -29.06 -23.48 -23.63
N CYS A 25 -29.28 -22.48 -22.79
CA CYS A 25 -30.63 -22.01 -22.42
C CYS A 25 -30.57 -20.49 -22.41
N GLY A 26 -31.41 -19.89 -23.26
CA GLY A 26 -31.55 -18.43 -23.34
C GLY A 26 -32.19 -17.86 -22.09
N GLY A 27 -31.76 -16.68 -21.72
CA GLY A 27 -32.32 -15.87 -20.67
C GLY A 27 -31.61 -14.52 -20.68
N ASP A 28 -32.38 -13.47 -20.76
CA ASP A 28 -32.09 -12.07 -20.98
C ASP A 28 -30.80 -11.56 -20.30
N ASP A 29 -29.88 -11.00 -21.10
CA ASP A 29 -28.71 -10.26 -20.63
C ASP A 29 -29.16 -9.00 -19.85
N PRO A 30 -28.64 -8.78 -18.62
CA PRO A 30 -28.81 -7.50 -17.97
C PRO A 30 -27.99 -6.46 -18.72
N VAL A 31 -28.66 -5.43 -19.20
CA VAL A 31 -28.10 -4.25 -19.84
C VAL A 31 -27.00 -3.66 -18.94
N VAL A 32 -25.76 -3.74 -19.38
CA VAL A 32 -24.62 -3.03 -18.77
C VAL A 32 -24.83 -1.56 -19.01
N PRO A 33 -24.95 -0.71 -17.98
CA PRO A 33 -25.00 0.73 -18.19
C PRO A 33 -23.68 1.19 -18.79
N GLN A 34 -23.70 1.72 -20.00
CA GLN A 34 -22.59 2.51 -20.55
C GLN A 34 -22.29 3.65 -19.59
N LEU A 35 -21.03 3.80 -19.22
CA LEU A 35 -20.54 4.98 -18.50
C LEU A 35 -20.89 6.22 -19.35
N PRO A 36 -21.51 7.25 -18.76
CA PRO A 36 -21.76 8.49 -19.49
C PRO A 36 -20.41 9.09 -19.86
N GLY A 37 -20.20 9.29 -21.15
CA GLY A 37 -19.16 10.19 -21.63
C GLY A 37 -19.34 11.53 -20.96
N GLY A 38 -18.22 12.13 -20.48
CA GLY A 38 -18.21 13.42 -19.79
C GLY A 38 -18.93 14.50 -20.59
N GLY A 39 -20.19 14.68 -20.29
CA GLY A 39 -20.98 15.81 -20.72
C GLY A 39 -20.63 17.00 -19.84
N ASN A 40 -20.14 18.03 -20.49
CA ASN A 40 -19.93 19.37 -19.98
C ASN A 40 -21.26 19.92 -19.43
N ASN A 41 -21.52 19.78 -18.14
CA ASN A 41 -22.58 20.54 -17.49
C ASN A 41 -21.98 21.85 -16.99
N GLY A 42 -22.25 22.92 -17.72
CA GLY A 42 -21.96 24.29 -17.34
C GLY A 42 -22.55 24.63 -15.97
N GLN A 43 -21.67 24.67 -14.97
CA GLN A 43 -21.83 25.57 -13.84
C GLN A 43 -20.92 26.77 -14.10
N ASN A 44 -21.50 27.94 -14.25
CA ASN A 44 -20.82 29.23 -14.20
C ASN A 44 -20.22 29.45 -12.80
N GLY A 45 -19.12 28.74 -12.50
CA GLY A 45 -18.14 29.16 -11.55
C GLY A 45 -17.07 29.91 -12.35
N THR A 46 -16.77 31.13 -11.99
CA THR A 46 -15.58 31.84 -12.47
C THR A 46 -14.40 30.90 -12.28
N GLU A 47 -13.86 30.36 -13.39
CA GLU A 47 -12.56 29.68 -13.36
C GLU A 47 -11.57 30.74 -12.87
N GLU A 48 -11.07 30.58 -11.64
CA GLU A 48 -9.94 31.37 -11.17
C GLU A 48 -8.80 31.11 -12.17
N GLU A 49 -8.35 32.19 -12.84
CA GLU A 49 -7.26 32.08 -13.80
C GLU A 49 -6.04 31.54 -13.06
N LYS A 50 -5.67 30.30 -13.38
CA LYS A 50 -4.46 29.70 -12.84
C LYS A 50 -3.27 30.54 -13.24
N PRO A 51 -2.34 30.84 -12.33
CA PRO A 51 -1.17 31.66 -12.65
C PRO A 51 -0.43 31.10 -13.86
N GLU A 52 -0.06 31.96 -14.79
CA GLU A 52 0.72 31.58 -15.96
C GLU A 52 2.13 31.15 -15.52
N ILE A 53 2.49 29.92 -15.82
CA ILE A 53 3.84 29.37 -15.57
C ILE A 53 4.44 29.06 -16.92
N LYS A 54 5.58 29.69 -17.20
CA LYS A 54 6.38 29.37 -18.38
C LYS A 54 7.50 28.40 -17.94
N PRO A 55 7.42 27.13 -18.31
CA PRO A 55 8.49 26.18 -17.97
C PRO A 55 9.80 26.51 -18.69
N ASP A 56 10.91 26.13 -18.08
CA ASP A 56 12.24 26.27 -18.68
C ASP A 56 12.41 25.39 -19.93
N GLU A 57 13.42 25.70 -20.75
CA GLU A 57 13.71 24.93 -21.94
C GLU A 57 14.04 23.47 -21.60
N GLY A 58 13.47 22.52 -22.35
CA GLY A 58 13.66 21.09 -22.14
C GLY A 58 12.73 20.43 -21.11
N ILE A 59 12.01 21.21 -20.32
CA ILE A 59 11.03 20.67 -19.36
C ILE A 59 9.86 20.03 -20.08
N THR A 60 9.45 18.85 -19.62
CA THR A 60 8.32 18.11 -20.20
C THR A 60 7.15 17.93 -19.23
N LEU A 61 7.37 18.16 -17.92
CA LEU A 61 6.38 18.08 -16.86
C LEU A 61 6.63 19.20 -15.84
N TYR A 62 5.59 19.96 -15.52
CA TYR A 62 5.68 21.05 -14.54
C TYR A 62 4.33 21.26 -13.85
N GLY A 63 4.29 22.05 -12.81
CA GLY A 63 3.06 22.43 -12.15
C GLY A 63 3.26 23.32 -10.95
N LEU A 64 2.14 23.65 -10.33
CA LEU A 64 2.04 24.43 -9.11
C LEU A 64 1.55 23.53 -7.97
N VAL A 65 2.18 23.64 -6.82
CA VAL A 65 1.62 23.12 -5.57
C VAL A 65 1.20 24.32 -4.72
N SER A 66 -0.06 24.36 -4.35
CA SER A 66 -0.65 25.43 -3.53
C SER A 66 -1.48 24.85 -2.39
N ASP A 67 -1.77 25.67 -1.39
CA ASP A 67 -2.80 25.33 -0.41
C ASP A 67 -4.21 25.65 -0.97
N SER A 68 -5.24 25.28 -0.19
CA SER A 68 -6.65 25.50 -0.55
C SER A 68 -7.06 26.99 -0.60
N GLU A 69 -6.20 27.90 -0.11
CA GLU A 69 -6.39 29.35 -0.20
C GLU A 69 -5.68 29.95 -1.40
N GLY A 70 -4.99 29.11 -2.23
CA GLY A 70 -4.23 29.53 -3.39
C GLY A 70 -2.80 29.98 -3.08
N ASN A 71 -2.33 29.90 -1.83
CA ASN A 71 -0.97 30.26 -1.48
C ASN A 71 0.01 29.21 -2.01
N PRO A 72 1.14 29.61 -2.65
CA PRO A 72 2.13 28.67 -3.13
C PRO A 72 2.82 27.96 -1.97
N LEU A 73 3.15 26.68 -2.16
CA LEU A 73 3.84 25.86 -1.16
C LEU A 73 5.27 25.56 -1.62
N GLU A 74 6.25 26.16 -0.95
CA GLU A 74 7.67 25.90 -1.15
C GLU A 74 8.10 24.60 -0.49
N GLY A 75 9.07 23.89 -1.10
CA GLY A 75 9.71 22.71 -0.52
C GLY A 75 8.87 21.43 -0.56
N VAL A 76 7.72 21.42 -1.25
CA VAL A 76 6.95 20.19 -1.45
C VAL A 76 7.68 19.30 -2.44
N VAL A 77 7.99 18.06 -2.03
CA VAL A 77 8.67 17.09 -2.89
C VAL A 77 7.69 16.52 -3.90
N VAL A 78 8.10 16.58 -5.19
CA VAL A 78 7.33 16.08 -6.34
C VAL A 78 8.20 15.10 -7.11
N SER A 79 7.59 14.02 -7.60
CA SER A 79 8.29 12.98 -8.34
C SER A 79 7.44 12.41 -9.47
N ASP A 80 8.11 11.91 -10.50
CA ASP A 80 7.52 11.07 -11.55
C ASP A 80 7.84 9.57 -11.35
N GLY A 81 8.45 9.22 -10.21
CA GLY A 81 8.91 7.88 -9.88
C GLY A 81 10.38 7.63 -10.25
N TYR A 82 11.03 8.55 -10.94
CA TYR A 82 12.44 8.50 -11.34
C TYR A 82 13.18 9.78 -10.94
N SER A 83 12.65 10.91 -11.36
CA SER A 83 13.12 12.23 -10.90
C SER A 83 12.42 12.64 -9.61
N VAL A 84 13.15 13.32 -8.73
CA VAL A 84 12.61 13.88 -7.48
C VAL A 84 13.10 15.31 -7.36
N VAL A 85 12.18 16.26 -7.21
CA VAL A 85 12.47 17.70 -7.07
C VAL A 85 11.64 18.28 -5.92
N ALA A 86 11.99 19.48 -5.46
CA ALA A 86 11.14 20.23 -4.55
C ALA A 86 10.59 21.47 -5.26
N THR A 87 9.41 21.94 -4.86
CA THR A 87 8.85 23.21 -5.32
C THR A 87 9.69 24.40 -4.87
N ASP A 88 9.79 25.40 -5.71
CA ASP A 88 10.43 26.68 -5.42
C ASP A 88 9.53 27.59 -4.53
N ALA A 89 10.02 28.81 -4.21
CA ALA A 89 9.28 29.79 -3.40
C ALA A 89 7.95 30.24 -4.02
N LYS A 90 7.72 29.96 -5.31
CA LYS A 90 6.44 30.20 -5.99
C LYS A 90 5.57 28.96 -6.08
N GLY A 91 5.95 27.87 -5.39
CA GLY A 91 5.26 26.61 -5.42
C GLY A 91 5.43 25.82 -6.73
N VAL A 92 6.35 26.26 -7.61
CA VAL A 92 6.53 25.67 -8.93
C VAL A 92 7.54 24.53 -8.88
N TYR A 93 7.22 23.44 -9.55
CA TYR A 93 8.16 22.34 -9.84
C TYR A 93 8.30 22.11 -11.34
N GLN A 94 9.46 21.62 -11.74
CA GLN A 94 9.77 21.34 -13.12
C GLN A 94 10.60 20.05 -13.24
N ILE A 95 10.18 19.14 -14.13
CA ILE A 95 10.79 17.82 -14.32
C ILE A 95 10.98 17.57 -15.82
N VAL A 96 12.14 17.03 -16.19
CA VAL A 96 12.28 16.28 -17.44
C VAL A 96 11.78 14.87 -17.14
N ARG A 97 10.54 14.57 -17.57
CA ARG A 97 9.86 13.31 -17.25
C ARG A 97 10.61 12.11 -17.81
N ASP A 98 10.81 11.08 -16.99
CA ASP A 98 11.34 9.81 -17.47
C ASP A 98 10.36 9.12 -18.44
N PRO A 99 10.81 8.52 -19.54
CA PRO A 99 9.94 7.82 -20.50
C PRO A 99 9.09 6.71 -19.88
N ASN A 100 9.54 6.06 -18.80
CA ASN A 100 8.86 4.99 -18.12
C ASN A 100 7.90 5.48 -17.00
N ALA A 101 7.92 6.79 -16.73
CA ALA A 101 7.05 7.39 -15.73
C ALA A 101 5.58 7.27 -16.14
N LYS A 102 4.75 6.69 -15.30
CA LYS A 102 3.30 6.58 -15.50
C LYS A 102 2.51 7.56 -14.62
N HIS A 103 3.13 8.16 -13.64
CA HIS A 103 2.48 9.06 -12.70
C HIS A 103 3.37 10.25 -12.41
N VAL A 104 2.75 11.32 -11.97
CA VAL A 104 3.37 12.38 -11.19
C VAL A 104 2.67 12.42 -9.84
N PHE A 105 3.44 12.54 -8.76
CA PHE A 105 2.91 12.52 -7.40
C PHE A 105 3.68 13.46 -6.48
N ILE A 106 3.04 13.84 -5.40
CA ILE A 106 3.65 14.63 -4.34
C ILE A 106 3.89 13.77 -3.11
N SER A 107 5.02 13.98 -2.44
CA SER A 107 5.22 13.52 -1.07
C SER A 107 4.46 14.47 -0.14
N VAL A 108 3.21 14.11 0.21
CA VAL A 108 2.34 14.98 1.02
C VAL A 108 3.10 15.43 2.26
N PRO A 109 3.30 16.73 2.49
CA PRO A 109 4.04 17.21 3.64
C PRO A 109 3.24 17.07 4.95
N SER A 110 3.94 17.02 6.08
CA SER A 110 3.31 17.07 7.40
C SER A 110 2.50 18.36 7.57
N GLY A 111 1.42 18.29 8.33
CA GLY A 111 0.52 19.42 8.56
C GLY A 111 -0.53 19.63 7.48
N TYR A 112 -0.58 18.75 6.48
CA TYR A 112 -1.59 18.78 5.43
C TYR A 112 -2.43 17.49 5.41
N GLU A 113 -3.67 17.61 4.97
CA GLU A 113 -4.54 16.47 4.71
C GLU A 113 -3.99 15.65 3.55
N ILE A 114 -4.18 14.34 3.60
CA ILE A 114 -3.91 13.47 2.45
C ILE A 114 -5.08 13.63 1.48
N PRO A 115 -4.83 14.14 0.25
CA PRO A 115 -5.89 14.32 -0.72
C PRO A 115 -6.62 13.00 -0.97
N ALA A 116 -7.95 13.05 -1.02
CA ALA A 116 -8.77 11.91 -1.39
C ALA A 116 -9.03 11.90 -2.90
N GLN A 117 -9.22 10.71 -3.48
CA GLN A 117 -9.65 10.60 -4.88
C GLN A 117 -11.18 10.71 -4.98
N ALA A 118 -11.64 11.57 -5.87
CA ALA A 118 -13.05 11.61 -6.23
C ALA A 118 -13.54 10.20 -6.64
N ASN A 119 -14.72 9.80 -6.19
CA ASN A 119 -15.35 8.48 -6.41
C ASN A 119 -14.73 7.28 -5.67
N PHE A 120 -13.68 7.46 -4.86
CA PHE A 120 -13.04 6.39 -4.09
C PHE A 120 -12.97 6.68 -2.58
N GLY A 121 -13.86 7.56 -2.08
CA GLY A 121 -13.91 7.89 -0.66
C GLY A 121 -12.57 8.47 -0.17
N SER A 122 -12.06 7.94 0.94
CA SER A 122 -10.80 8.41 1.54
C SER A 122 -9.53 7.81 0.92
N TYR A 123 -9.61 7.00 -0.17
CA TYR A 123 -8.39 6.50 -0.82
C TYR A 123 -7.50 7.66 -1.28
N GLN A 124 -6.20 7.56 -1.00
CA GLN A 124 -5.25 8.63 -1.26
C GLN A 124 -5.23 9.06 -2.74
N GLY A 125 -5.11 10.36 -2.97
CA GLY A 125 -5.15 11.00 -4.29
C GLY A 125 -3.96 11.92 -4.56
N ALA A 126 -2.83 11.69 -3.91
CA ALA A 126 -1.63 12.51 -4.04
C ALA A 126 -0.87 12.28 -5.36
N TYR A 127 -1.51 11.76 -6.39
CA TYR A 127 -0.91 11.49 -7.70
C TYR A 127 -1.89 11.73 -8.85
N GLN A 128 -1.32 11.94 -10.06
CA GLN A 128 -2.04 11.98 -11.32
C GLN A 128 -1.59 10.83 -12.22
N ALA A 129 -2.53 10.21 -12.94
CA ALA A 129 -2.31 9.00 -13.70
C ALA A 129 -1.57 9.25 -15.04
N ALA A 130 -1.03 8.19 -15.61
CA ALA A 130 -0.15 8.15 -16.77
C ALA A 130 -0.66 8.83 -18.04
N ASN A 131 -1.93 8.69 -18.35
CA ASN A 131 -2.55 9.32 -19.51
C ASN A 131 -2.60 10.86 -19.41
N SER A 132 -2.39 11.39 -18.21
CA SER A 132 -2.28 12.83 -17.94
C SER A 132 -0.83 13.32 -18.01
N VAL A 133 0.18 12.43 -18.09
CA VAL A 133 1.61 12.77 -18.02
C VAL A 133 2.31 12.45 -19.34
N THR A 134 1.80 13.00 -20.45
CA THR A 134 2.30 12.72 -21.80
C THR A 134 3.01 13.91 -22.46
N GLY A 135 3.47 14.87 -21.65
CA GLY A 135 4.12 16.07 -22.17
C GLY A 135 5.39 15.79 -22.99
N SER A 136 5.72 16.71 -23.85
CA SER A 136 7.01 16.80 -24.54
C SER A 136 7.59 18.19 -24.34
N SER A 137 8.86 18.41 -24.65
CA SER A 137 9.48 19.74 -24.52
C SER A 137 8.81 20.82 -25.38
N SER A 138 8.17 20.43 -26.50
CA SER A 138 7.41 21.35 -27.36
C SER A 138 6.00 21.61 -26.82
N LYS A 139 5.45 20.71 -26.00
CA LYS A 139 4.16 20.84 -25.34
C LYS A 139 4.24 20.16 -23.97
N PRO A 140 4.89 20.80 -22.99
CA PRO A 140 5.01 20.22 -21.64
C PRO A 140 3.65 20.06 -20.99
N TYR A 141 3.51 19.02 -20.18
CA TYR A 141 2.28 18.73 -19.43
C TYR A 141 2.31 19.48 -18.09
N ARG A 142 1.20 20.13 -17.76
CA ARG A 142 0.99 20.81 -16.47
C ARG A 142 0.16 19.93 -15.53
N ALA A 143 0.69 19.68 -14.34
CA ALA A 143 0.02 18.93 -13.28
C ALA A 143 0.09 19.72 -11.97
N ASP A 144 -1.01 20.34 -11.57
CA ASP A 144 -1.10 21.12 -10.35
C ASP A 144 -1.64 20.27 -9.19
N PHE A 145 -1.19 20.56 -7.97
CA PHE A 145 -1.68 19.94 -6.76
C PHE A 145 -2.13 21.01 -5.77
N THR A 146 -3.28 20.73 -5.10
CA THR A 146 -3.80 21.58 -4.04
C THR A 146 -3.87 20.79 -2.75
N LEU A 147 -3.36 21.34 -1.67
CA LEU A 147 -3.30 20.73 -0.35
C LEU A 147 -4.12 21.53 0.66
N THR A 148 -4.88 20.85 1.49
CA THR A 148 -5.61 21.43 2.61
C THR A 148 -4.81 21.29 3.89
N LYS A 149 -4.63 22.38 4.65
CA LYS A 149 -3.96 22.31 5.96
C LYS A 149 -4.81 21.51 6.93
N LEU A 150 -4.14 20.68 7.74
CA LEU A 150 -4.79 20.07 8.89
C LEU A 150 -5.21 21.13 9.91
N THR A 151 -6.38 20.95 10.50
CA THR A 151 -6.89 21.83 11.58
C THR A 151 -6.26 21.51 12.94
N GLN A 152 -5.50 20.42 13.01
CA GLN A 152 -4.85 19.93 14.23
C GLN A 152 -3.45 19.39 13.94
N SER A 153 -2.61 19.29 14.97
CA SER A 153 -1.28 18.71 14.83
C SER A 153 -1.34 17.24 14.44
N ASP A 154 -0.49 16.84 13.52
CA ASP A 154 -0.27 15.46 13.11
C ASP A 154 0.96 14.81 13.76
N LYS A 155 1.53 15.45 14.78
CA LYS A 155 2.66 14.89 15.55
C LYS A 155 2.31 13.54 16.17
N ARG A 156 1.06 13.40 16.66
CA ARG A 156 0.48 12.15 17.15
C ARG A 156 -0.60 11.71 16.19
N PHE A 157 -0.55 10.46 15.75
CA PHE A 157 -1.49 9.91 14.79
C PHE A 157 -1.63 8.39 14.94
N LEU A 158 -2.71 7.82 14.35
CA LEU A 158 -2.87 6.37 14.22
C LEU A 158 -2.41 5.91 12.85
N LEU A 159 -1.75 4.74 12.84
CA LEU A 159 -1.41 3.99 11.63
C LEU A 159 -2.10 2.63 11.67
N PHE A 160 -2.87 2.32 10.63
CA PHE A 160 -3.43 0.99 10.39
C PHE A 160 -2.53 0.24 9.40
N GLY A 161 -2.02 -0.93 9.80
CA GLY A 161 -1.15 -1.77 8.98
C GLY A 161 -1.86 -3.07 8.60
N LEU A 162 -2.24 -3.21 7.33
CA LEU A 162 -2.94 -4.36 6.77
C LEU A 162 -1.98 -5.19 5.93
N GLY A 163 -1.69 -6.43 6.31
CA GLY A 163 -0.97 -7.39 5.47
C GLY A 163 -1.95 -8.13 4.58
N ASP A 164 -1.56 -8.45 3.36
CA ASP A 164 -2.22 -9.41 2.46
C ASP A 164 -3.77 -9.36 2.54
N PRO A 165 -4.43 -8.29 2.07
CA PRO A 165 -5.90 -8.30 1.94
C PRO A 165 -6.40 -9.39 1.00
N GLN A 166 -5.76 -9.62 -0.07
CA GLN A 166 -5.71 -10.76 -0.99
C GLN A 166 -7.07 -11.44 -1.33
N PRO A 167 -8.12 -10.70 -1.72
CA PRO A 167 -9.34 -11.31 -2.22
C PRO A 167 -9.15 -11.90 -3.63
N ASP A 168 -9.74 -13.09 -3.87
CA ASP A 168 -9.76 -13.75 -5.18
C ASP A 168 -11.03 -13.47 -6.00
N ASN A 169 -12.08 -12.97 -5.34
CA ASN A 169 -13.41 -12.83 -5.93
C ASN A 169 -14.25 -11.80 -5.15
N SER A 170 -15.46 -11.53 -5.63
CA SER A 170 -16.43 -10.61 -5.03
C SER A 170 -16.81 -10.97 -3.59
N ASP A 171 -16.93 -12.26 -3.27
CA ASP A 171 -17.32 -12.70 -1.92
C ASP A 171 -16.21 -12.41 -0.91
N HIS A 172 -14.94 -12.59 -1.31
CA HIS A 172 -13.80 -12.22 -0.50
C HIS A 172 -13.72 -10.69 -0.30
N ILE A 173 -14.00 -9.88 -1.33
CA ILE A 173 -14.09 -8.42 -1.19
C ILE A 173 -15.24 -8.05 -0.24
N GLN A 174 -16.36 -8.72 -0.34
CA GLN A 174 -17.48 -8.50 0.57
C GLN A 174 -17.11 -8.84 2.03
N ARG A 175 -16.33 -9.90 2.24
CA ARG A 175 -15.80 -10.21 3.58
C ARG A 175 -14.87 -9.11 4.08
N PHE A 176 -13.95 -8.59 3.26
CA PHE A 176 -13.13 -7.44 3.65
C PHE A 176 -13.99 -6.24 4.06
N ARG A 177 -15.04 -5.94 3.30
CA ARG A 177 -15.98 -4.85 3.59
C ARG A 177 -16.80 -5.05 4.87
N THR A 178 -17.11 -6.28 5.22
CA THR A 178 -17.94 -6.60 6.41
C THR A 178 -17.12 -6.97 7.65
N GLU A 179 -15.85 -7.31 7.48
CA GLU A 179 -14.98 -7.72 8.58
C GLU A 179 -13.95 -6.62 8.92
N ALA A 180 -13.11 -6.20 7.98
CA ALA A 180 -12.02 -5.25 8.23
C ALA A 180 -12.49 -3.78 8.23
N VAL A 181 -13.27 -3.37 7.23
CA VAL A 181 -13.72 -1.97 7.09
C VAL A 181 -14.49 -1.45 8.31
N PRO A 182 -15.47 -2.18 8.88
CA PRO A 182 -16.18 -1.74 10.07
C PRO A 182 -15.28 -1.61 11.29
N ASP A 183 -14.29 -2.50 11.43
CA ASP A 183 -13.37 -2.45 12.55
C ASP A 183 -12.44 -1.24 12.47
N VAL A 184 -11.93 -0.91 11.26
CA VAL A 184 -11.16 0.33 11.04
C VAL A 184 -12.01 1.55 11.39
N LYS A 185 -13.27 1.63 10.91
CA LYS A 185 -14.19 2.72 11.26
C LYS A 185 -14.44 2.85 12.74
N LYS A 186 -14.69 1.72 13.42
CA LYS A 186 -14.96 1.68 14.87
C LYS A 186 -13.76 2.16 15.68
N ILE A 187 -12.57 1.75 15.31
CA ILE A 187 -11.33 2.23 15.96
C ILE A 187 -11.14 3.71 15.65
N SER A 188 -11.21 4.08 14.39
CA SER A 188 -11.07 5.46 13.91
C SER A 188 -11.95 6.42 14.71
N ALA A 189 -13.21 6.07 14.94
CA ALA A 189 -14.17 6.90 15.67
C ALA A 189 -13.84 7.13 17.16
N LYS A 190 -12.89 6.37 17.73
CA LYS A 190 -12.46 6.52 19.13
C LYS A 190 -11.41 7.63 19.31
N TYR A 191 -10.82 8.08 18.22
CA TYR A 191 -9.69 9.00 18.25
C TYR A 191 -10.00 10.27 17.45
N SER A 192 -9.61 11.40 17.99
CA SER A 192 -9.70 12.70 17.32
C SER A 192 -8.39 13.14 16.66
N ILE A 193 -7.35 12.28 16.68
CA ILE A 193 -6.05 12.54 16.06
C ILE A 193 -6.05 12.12 14.59
N PRO A 194 -5.16 12.67 13.74
CA PRO A 194 -5.01 12.25 12.36
C PRO A 194 -4.73 10.75 12.24
N GLN A 195 -5.12 10.17 11.12
CA GLN A 195 -5.04 8.74 10.89
C GLN A 195 -4.56 8.46 9.48
N VAL A 196 -3.90 7.33 9.29
CA VAL A 196 -3.45 6.84 7.99
C VAL A 196 -3.44 5.30 7.99
N GLY A 197 -3.71 4.71 6.85
CA GLY A 197 -3.61 3.26 6.64
C GLY A 197 -2.59 2.93 5.57
N ILE A 198 -1.89 1.81 5.75
CA ILE A 198 -1.02 1.20 4.75
C ILE A 198 -1.45 -0.26 4.53
N ALA A 199 -1.52 -0.67 3.27
CA ALA A 199 -1.71 -2.06 2.88
C ALA A 199 -0.42 -2.58 2.24
N LEU A 200 0.08 -3.70 2.77
CA LEU A 200 1.46 -4.17 2.60
C LEU A 200 1.62 -5.18 1.45
N GLY A 201 0.95 -4.92 0.33
CA GLY A 201 1.01 -5.76 -0.87
C GLY A 201 0.02 -6.92 -0.85
N ASP A 202 0.02 -7.67 -1.95
CA ASP A 202 -0.99 -8.68 -2.24
C ASP A 202 -2.40 -8.11 -2.00
N ILE A 203 -2.65 -6.96 -2.65
CA ILE A 203 -3.94 -6.27 -2.59
C ILE A 203 -5.03 -7.17 -3.15
N LEU A 204 -4.66 -8.00 -4.13
CA LEU A 204 -5.51 -9.05 -4.70
C LEU A 204 -4.83 -10.42 -4.63
N GLY A 205 -5.61 -11.49 -4.67
CA GLY A 205 -5.12 -12.84 -4.93
C GLY A 205 -4.86 -13.10 -6.42
N LYS A 206 -5.62 -12.41 -7.29
CA LYS A 206 -5.41 -12.35 -8.74
C LYS A 206 -5.76 -10.96 -9.23
N GLY A 207 -4.80 -10.30 -9.85
CA GLY A 207 -4.94 -8.92 -10.28
C GLY A 207 -5.69 -8.76 -11.61
N ASP A 208 -6.87 -8.15 -11.56
CA ASP A 208 -7.52 -7.52 -12.70
C ASP A 208 -7.99 -6.11 -12.32
N ALA A 209 -8.17 -5.25 -13.33
CA ALA A 209 -8.50 -3.84 -13.11
C ALA A 209 -9.82 -3.63 -12.35
N GLN A 210 -10.82 -4.49 -12.58
CA GLN A 210 -12.13 -4.38 -11.93
C GLN A 210 -12.04 -4.72 -10.44
N THR A 211 -11.31 -5.77 -10.11
CA THR A 211 -11.09 -6.23 -8.73
C THR A 211 -10.23 -5.23 -7.97
N PHE A 212 -9.17 -4.68 -8.57
CA PHE A 212 -8.41 -3.56 -7.99
C PHE A 212 -9.30 -2.35 -7.71
N THR A 213 -10.16 -1.97 -8.67
CA THR A 213 -11.11 -0.86 -8.49
C THR A 213 -12.05 -1.10 -7.31
N SER A 214 -12.52 -2.34 -7.15
CA SER A 214 -13.40 -2.73 -6.04
C SER A 214 -12.69 -2.67 -4.69
N MET A 215 -11.44 -3.10 -4.62
CA MET A 215 -10.61 -2.99 -3.40
C MET A 215 -10.26 -1.53 -3.09
N LYS A 216 -9.94 -0.73 -4.09
CA LYS A 216 -9.73 0.72 -3.92
C LYS A 216 -10.92 1.42 -3.27
N ARG A 217 -12.14 1.07 -3.72
CA ARG A 217 -13.38 1.56 -3.09
C ARG A 217 -13.52 1.08 -1.66
N ALA A 218 -13.24 -0.21 -1.40
CA ALA A 218 -13.33 -0.78 -0.07
C ALA A 218 -12.36 -0.11 0.93
N PHE A 219 -11.13 0.20 0.51
CA PHE A 219 -10.22 1.03 1.33
C PHE A 219 -10.79 2.43 1.57
N GLY A 220 -11.34 3.09 0.56
CA GLY A 220 -11.94 4.40 0.71
C GLY A 220 -13.17 4.42 1.62
N GLU A 221 -13.91 3.31 1.70
CA GLU A 221 -15.05 3.15 2.61
C GLU A 221 -14.65 3.17 4.09
N THR A 222 -13.38 2.97 4.42
CA THR A 222 -12.89 3.01 5.81
C THR A 222 -13.02 4.40 6.44
N GLY A 223 -13.01 5.46 5.64
CA GLY A 223 -12.93 6.85 6.11
C GLY A 223 -11.51 7.29 6.49
N VAL A 224 -10.53 6.39 6.42
CA VAL A 224 -9.11 6.66 6.67
C VAL A 224 -8.38 6.69 5.33
N PRO A 225 -7.47 7.65 5.06
CA PRO A 225 -6.67 7.64 3.85
C PRO A 225 -5.74 6.44 3.83
N PHE A 226 -5.93 5.55 2.83
CA PHE A 226 -5.11 4.35 2.65
C PHE A 226 -4.12 4.50 1.50
N PHE A 227 -2.90 4.05 1.76
CA PHE A 227 -1.83 3.86 0.80
C PHE A 227 -1.57 2.37 0.62
N THR A 228 -1.18 1.96 -0.58
CA THR A 228 -0.92 0.54 -0.88
C THR A 228 0.49 0.36 -1.42
N THR A 229 1.16 -0.73 -1.09
CA THR A 229 2.31 -1.21 -1.86
C THR A 229 1.92 -2.44 -2.67
N ILE A 230 2.73 -2.78 -3.66
CA ILE A 230 2.46 -3.90 -4.56
C ILE A 230 3.04 -5.19 -3.99
N GLY A 231 2.33 -6.32 -4.16
CA GLY A 231 2.78 -7.65 -3.80
C GLY A 231 2.99 -8.55 -5.02
N ASN A 232 3.40 -9.79 -4.78
CA ASN A 232 3.68 -10.71 -5.87
C ASN A 232 2.41 -11.23 -6.58
N HIS A 233 1.27 -11.22 -5.91
CA HIS A 233 -0.02 -11.54 -6.52
C HIS A 233 -0.62 -10.38 -7.32
N ASP A 234 -0.16 -9.15 -7.07
CA ASP A 234 -0.56 -7.96 -7.82
C ASP A 234 0.20 -7.80 -9.14
N LYS A 235 1.16 -8.68 -9.39
CA LYS A 235 1.99 -8.80 -10.59
C LYS A 235 1.88 -10.18 -11.20
N SER A 236 2.43 -10.36 -12.40
CA SER A 236 2.58 -11.68 -13.03
C SER A 236 3.79 -11.71 -13.96
N SER A 237 4.12 -12.88 -14.50
CA SER A 237 5.19 -13.01 -15.50
C SER A 237 4.88 -12.27 -16.83
N VAL A 238 3.62 -11.94 -17.10
CA VAL A 238 3.20 -11.16 -18.28
C VAL A 238 2.94 -9.69 -17.95
N ASP A 239 2.71 -9.37 -16.68
CA ASP A 239 2.60 -8.01 -16.12
C ASP A 239 3.62 -7.83 -14.96
N TYR A 240 4.89 -8.08 -15.26
CA TYR A 240 5.97 -7.98 -14.27
C TYR A 240 6.25 -6.54 -13.81
N THR A 241 5.79 -5.56 -14.57
CA THR A 241 5.84 -4.14 -14.21
C THR A 241 4.69 -3.73 -13.29
N GLY A 242 3.67 -4.57 -13.15
CA GLY A 242 2.47 -4.27 -12.37
C GLY A 242 1.66 -3.13 -12.98
N ASP A 243 1.54 -3.11 -14.30
CA ASP A 243 0.86 -2.02 -15.00
C ASP A 243 -0.62 -1.95 -14.65
N THR A 244 -1.28 -3.11 -14.49
CA THR A 244 -2.68 -3.16 -14.04
C THR A 244 -2.86 -2.55 -12.64
N TYR A 245 -1.93 -2.84 -11.72
CA TYR A 245 -1.91 -2.21 -10.39
C TYR A 245 -1.71 -0.69 -10.51
N ARG A 246 -0.71 -0.27 -11.30
CA ARG A 246 -0.35 1.15 -11.48
C ARG A 246 -1.52 1.96 -12.03
N ASP A 247 -2.23 1.42 -13.02
CA ASP A 247 -3.34 2.11 -13.68
C ASP A 247 -4.53 2.36 -12.73
N VAL A 248 -4.71 1.51 -11.72
CA VAL A 248 -5.83 1.64 -10.77
C VAL A 248 -5.40 2.24 -9.43
N LEU A 249 -4.34 1.73 -8.82
CA LEU A 249 -3.96 2.06 -7.45
C LEU A 249 -2.90 3.17 -7.35
N GLY A 250 -2.14 3.42 -8.42
CA GLY A 250 -1.15 4.49 -8.46
C GLY A 250 0.30 4.01 -8.51
N PRO A 251 1.26 4.86 -8.15
CA PRO A 251 2.69 4.54 -8.25
C PRO A 251 3.08 3.35 -7.38
N ARG A 252 4.08 2.57 -7.83
CA ARG A 252 4.60 1.38 -7.11
C ARG A 252 5.57 1.72 -6.00
N TRP A 253 6.24 2.86 -6.12
CA TRP A 253 7.09 3.43 -5.08
C TRP A 253 6.85 4.93 -5.01
N TYR A 254 6.79 5.43 -3.81
CA TYR A 254 6.46 6.83 -3.50
C TYR A 254 6.69 7.09 -2.01
N SER A 255 6.57 8.34 -1.60
CA SER A 255 6.66 8.74 -0.20
C SER A 255 5.54 9.69 0.22
N PHE A 256 5.33 9.84 1.51
CA PHE A 256 4.48 10.85 2.12
C PHE A 256 4.92 11.08 3.58
N ASN A 257 4.46 12.16 4.18
CA ASN A 257 4.81 12.51 5.55
C ASN A 257 3.58 12.58 6.46
N ARG A 258 3.79 12.25 7.73
CA ARG A 258 2.83 12.51 8.81
C ARG A 258 3.62 12.83 10.09
N GLY A 259 3.44 14.05 10.62
CA GLY A 259 4.19 14.53 11.77
C GLY A 259 5.71 14.44 11.56
N ASP A 260 6.38 13.73 12.46
CA ASP A 260 7.82 13.52 12.38
C ASP A 260 8.22 12.21 11.66
N VAL A 261 7.31 11.63 10.90
CA VAL A 261 7.52 10.36 10.20
C VAL A 261 7.47 10.56 8.68
N HIS A 262 8.48 10.06 8.00
CA HIS A 262 8.55 9.93 6.56
C HIS A 262 8.25 8.48 6.16
N PHE A 263 7.18 8.27 5.40
CA PHE A 263 6.74 6.97 4.91
C PHE A 263 7.23 6.76 3.49
N ILE A 264 7.75 5.57 3.21
CA ILE A 264 8.26 5.19 1.90
C ILE A 264 7.67 3.85 1.51
N ALA A 265 6.90 3.81 0.43
CA ALA A 265 6.49 2.58 -0.24
C ALA A 265 7.56 2.16 -1.25
N MET A 266 7.89 0.88 -1.31
CA MET A 266 8.76 0.34 -2.37
C MET A 266 8.24 -0.99 -2.90
N ASP A 267 8.39 -1.19 -4.22
CA ASP A 267 8.13 -2.45 -4.90
C ASP A 267 9.36 -3.36 -4.77
N ASN A 268 9.30 -4.32 -3.87
CA ASN A 268 10.40 -5.25 -3.70
C ASN A 268 10.19 -6.62 -4.37
N ILE A 269 9.38 -6.68 -5.44
CA ILE A 269 9.11 -7.90 -6.20
C ILE A 269 9.85 -7.86 -7.53
N ILE A 270 10.81 -8.76 -7.72
CA ILE A 270 11.57 -8.90 -8.97
C ILE A 270 11.21 -10.22 -9.62
N PHE A 271 10.60 -10.18 -10.81
CA PHE A 271 10.33 -11.37 -11.63
C PHE A 271 11.53 -11.73 -12.49
N THR A 272 11.80 -13.04 -12.58
CA THR A 272 12.74 -13.63 -13.53
C THR A 272 12.05 -14.79 -14.21
N GLY A 273 11.51 -14.56 -15.39
CA GLY A 273 10.60 -15.49 -16.05
C GLY A 273 9.31 -15.65 -15.26
N THR A 274 9.00 -16.88 -14.84
CA THR A 274 7.79 -17.19 -14.04
C THR A 274 8.04 -17.17 -12.53
N GLU A 275 9.29 -17.05 -12.10
CA GLU A 275 9.67 -17.01 -10.70
C GLU A 275 9.88 -15.57 -10.25
N TYR A 276 9.77 -15.32 -8.95
CA TYR A 276 10.05 -14.03 -8.37
C TYR A 276 10.94 -14.14 -7.13
N THR A 277 11.60 -13.05 -6.81
CA THR A 277 12.43 -12.89 -5.61
C THR A 277 12.23 -11.52 -5.00
N GLY A 278 12.64 -11.35 -3.73
CA GLY A 278 12.72 -10.03 -3.11
C GLY A 278 13.93 -9.24 -3.59
N GLY A 279 13.85 -7.92 -3.53
CA GLY A 279 14.93 -7.01 -3.89
C GLY A 279 14.41 -5.68 -4.43
N PHE A 280 15.33 -4.75 -4.70
CA PHE A 280 15.01 -3.41 -5.23
C PHE A 280 15.81 -3.17 -6.51
N THR A 281 15.20 -2.57 -7.52
CA THR A 281 15.92 -2.22 -8.76
C THR A 281 16.85 -1.03 -8.54
N ASP A 282 17.82 -0.84 -9.44
CA ASP A 282 18.75 0.30 -9.33
C ASP A 282 18.03 1.65 -9.47
N GLU A 283 16.97 1.72 -10.27
CA GLU A 283 16.12 2.90 -10.42
C GLU A 283 15.42 3.25 -9.10
N GLN A 284 14.87 2.27 -8.40
CA GLN A 284 14.26 2.47 -7.09
C GLN A 284 15.28 2.95 -6.05
N VAL A 285 16.51 2.43 -6.09
CA VAL A 285 17.59 2.84 -5.18
C VAL A 285 17.99 4.30 -5.46
N ALA A 286 18.14 4.67 -6.72
CA ALA A 286 18.46 6.05 -7.11
C ALA A 286 17.34 7.03 -6.72
N TRP A 287 16.08 6.62 -6.94
CA TRP A 287 14.93 7.39 -6.50
C TRP A 287 14.90 7.56 -4.97
N LEU A 288 15.09 6.48 -4.21
CA LEU A 288 15.12 6.49 -2.74
C LEU A 288 16.22 7.41 -2.20
N GLU A 289 17.43 7.34 -2.78
CA GLU A 289 18.54 8.22 -2.38
C GLU A 289 18.18 9.69 -2.57
N LYS A 290 17.52 10.01 -3.68
CA LYS A 290 17.11 11.37 -3.97
C LYS A 290 15.95 11.84 -3.08
N ASP A 291 14.94 11.00 -2.85
CA ASP A 291 13.81 11.29 -1.95
C ASP A 291 14.31 11.55 -0.53
N LEU A 292 15.16 10.67 -0.02
CA LEU A 292 15.75 10.79 1.31
C LEU A 292 16.68 12.03 1.46
N SER A 293 17.18 12.59 0.37
CA SER A 293 17.99 13.82 0.43
C SER A 293 17.19 15.06 0.89
N PHE A 294 15.86 14.99 0.82
CA PHE A 294 14.95 16.01 1.33
C PHE A 294 14.48 15.77 2.78
N VAL A 295 14.89 14.64 3.39
CA VAL A 295 14.42 14.24 4.72
C VAL A 295 15.50 14.43 5.77
N PRO A 296 15.28 15.27 6.81
CA PRO A 296 16.20 15.38 7.93
C PRO A 296 16.41 14.06 8.67
N THR A 297 17.64 13.77 9.09
CA THR A 297 17.98 12.49 9.73
C THR A 297 17.43 12.31 11.15
N ASP A 298 16.90 13.37 11.76
CA ASP A 298 16.20 13.33 13.04
C ASP A 298 14.73 12.90 12.91
N LYS A 299 14.22 12.75 11.68
CA LYS A 299 12.91 12.15 11.41
C LYS A 299 12.94 10.63 11.51
N MET A 300 11.80 10.05 11.86
CA MET A 300 11.59 8.62 11.75
C MET A 300 11.31 8.25 10.29
N VAL A 301 11.86 7.14 9.82
CA VAL A 301 11.52 6.58 8.51
C VAL A 301 10.77 5.26 8.70
N ILE A 302 9.61 5.14 8.08
CA ILE A 302 8.89 3.86 7.92
C ILE A 302 8.99 3.46 6.45
N LEU A 303 9.84 2.47 6.17
CA LEU A 303 9.94 1.84 4.86
C LEU A 303 9.00 0.63 4.83
N TYR A 304 8.05 0.61 3.90
CA TYR A 304 7.14 -0.52 3.74
C TYR A 304 7.15 -1.10 2.33
N TYR A 305 7.06 -2.41 2.28
CA TYR A 305 7.18 -3.24 1.08
C TYR A 305 6.47 -4.58 1.35
N HIS A 306 6.55 -5.54 0.44
CA HIS A 306 5.78 -6.78 0.58
C HIS A 306 6.58 -7.96 1.11
N ILE A 307 7.67 -8.41 0.40
CA ILE A 307 8.45 -9.59 0.78
C ILE A 307 9.43 -9.26 1.92
N PRO A 308 9.41 -9.98 3.06
CA PRO A 308 10.35 -9.76 4.16
C PRO A 308 11.82 -9.83 3.71
N LEU A 309 12.59 -8.82 4.07
CA LEU A 309 14.02 -8.76 3.77
C LEU A 309 14.85 -9.66 4.69
N ARG A 310 14.50 -9.72 5.97
CA ARG A 310 15.22 -10.48 7.00
C ARG A 310 16.75 -10.34 6.83
N ASP A 311 17.52 -11.40 7.12
CA ASP A 311 18.95 -11.44 6.83
C ASP A 311 19.29 -12.09 5.47
N ASN A 312 18.39 -12.01 4.47
CA ASN A 312 18.62 -12.53 3.14
C ASN A 312 19.57 -11.64 2.35
N THR A 313 20.85 -12.05 2.28
CA THR A 313 21.91 -11.32 1.59
C THR A 313 21.85 -11.45 0.07
N GLY A 314 21.03 -12.37 -0.46
CA GLY A 314 20.89 -12.60 -1.90
C GLY A 314 19.91 -11.63 -2.58
N TYR A 315 19.15 -10.84 -1.84
CA TYR A 315 18.23 -9.87 -2.41
C TYR A 315 18.94 -8.65 -3.01
N LEU A 316 18.62 -8.35 -4.27
CA LEU A 316 19.20 -7.25 -5.02
C LEU A 316 19.07 -5.93 -4.24
N ASN A 317 20.17 -5.19 -4.12
CA ASN A 317 20.25 -3.88 -3.47
C ASN A 317 19.75 -3.80 -2.01
N ARG A 318 19.41 -4.93 -1.37
CA ARG A 318 18.97 -4.94 0.03
C ARG A 318 19.91 -4.15 0.94
N LYS A 319 21.23 -4.43 0.83
CA LYS A 319 22.22 -3.75 1.67
C LYS A 319 22.23 -2.25 1.47
N LYS A 320 22.18 -1.76 0.22
CA LYS A 320 22.17 -0.32 -0.08
C LYS A 320 20.97 0.37 0.56
N VAL A 321 19.77 -0.22 0.42
CA VAL A 321 18.53 0.32 1.00
C VAL A 321 18.63 0.35 2.53
N LEU A 322 19.06 -0.72 3.17
CA LEU A 322 19.19 -0.78 4.63
C LEU A 322 20.25 0.20 5.17
N ASP A 323 21.37 0.38 4.45
CA ASP A 323 22.40 1.36 4.82
C ASP A 323 21.85 2.80 4.78
N MET A 324 21.00 3.13 3.81
CA MET A 324 20.34 4.43 3.74
C MET A 324 19.36 4.66 4.88
N ILE A 325 18.47 3.69 5.12
CA ILE A 325 17.42 3.80 6.13
C ILE A 325 17.99 3.82 7.56
N SER A 326 19.08 3.09 7.81
CA SER A 326 19.71 3.01 9.15
C SER A 326 20.26 4.35 9.67
N ARG A 327 20.37 5.38 8.81
CA ARG A 327 20.87 6.72 9.17
C ARG A 327 19.83 7.56 9.90
N TYR A 328 18.57 7.17 9.84
CA TYR A 328 17.44 7.95 10.37
C TYR A 328 17.12 7.58 11.82
N LYS A 329 16.35 8.41 12.47
CA LYS A 329 15.97 8.20 13.87
C LYS A 329 14.84 7.14 13.95
N ASN A 330 15.07 6.09 14.75
CA ASN A 330 14.10 5.02 14.99
C ASN A 330 13.47 4.43 13.69
N PRO A 331 14.27 4.04 12.68
CA PRO A 331 13.72 3.54 11.43
C PRO A 331 13.03 2.19 11.64
N ILE A 332 11.91 1.98 10.94
CA ILE A 332 11.10 0.76 11.00
C ILE A 332 10.87 0.23 9.59
N LEU A 333 10.92 -1.07 9.46
CA LEU A 333 10.55 -1.80 8.26
C LEU A 333 9.19 -2.49 8.49
N MET A 334 8.28 -2.38 7.53
CA MET A 334 6.97 -3.03 7.58
C MET A 334 6.72 -3.82 6.29
N CYS A 335 6.31 -5.08 6.44
CA CYS A 335 6.04 -5.98 5.32
C CYS A 335 5.01 -7.04 5.68
N ALA A 336 4.69 -7.96 4.75
CA ALA A 336 3.68 -8.98 4.92
C ALA A 336 4.08 -10.30 4.22
N HIS A 337 3.38 -10.78 3.19
CA HIS A 337 3.70 -11.91 2.33
C HIS A 337 3.64 -13.31 2.99
N THR A 338 4.08 -13.44 4.24
CA THR A 338 4.14 -14.77 4.89
C THR A 338 2.82 -15.20 5.49
N HIS A 339 1.85 -14.29 5.59
CA HIS A 339 0.57 -14.44 6.31
C HIS A 339 0.72 -14.74 7.82
N TYR A 340 1.94 -14.66 8.36
CA TYR A 340 2.21 -14.84 9.78
C TYR A 340 2.66 -13.53 10.40
N PHE A 341 2.16 -13.22 11.58
CA PHE A 341 2.66 -12.10 12.34
C PHE A 341 4.01 -12.46 12.99
N GLN A 342 5.08 -11.83 12.52
CA GLN A 342 6.43 -12.14 12.97
C GLN A 342 7.29 -10.88 13.07
N PRO A 343 7.59 -10.37 14.27
CA PRO A 343 8.63 -9.36 14.42
C PRO A 343 10.01 -10.00 14.16
N TYR A 344 10.83 -9.34 13.37
CA TYR A 344 12.16 -9.80 13.06
C TYR A 344 13.21 -8.73 13.35
N HIS A 345 14.21 -9.07 14.12
CA HIS A 345 15.33 -8.18 14.42
C HIS A 345 16.52 -8.50 13.49
N MET A 346 16.82 -7.59 12.58
CA MET A 346 17.98 -7.71 11.68
C MET A 346 19.26 -7.42 12.44
N ARG A 347 20.13 -8.41 12.57
CA ARG A 347 21.40 -8.28 13.32
C ARG A 347 22.37 -7.33 12.64
N SER A 348 22.43 -7.37 11.30
CA SER A 348 23.38 -6.60 10.49
C SER A 348 23.24 -5.07 10.61
N HIS A 349 22.00 -4.58 10.75
CA HIS A 349 21.67 -3.14 10.77
C HIS A 349 20.96 -2.69 12.05
N LYS A 350 20.71 -3.62 12.99
CA LYS A 350 19.93 -3.35 14.22
C LYS A 350 18.53 -2.77 13.95
N LEU A 351 17.94 -3.15 12.82
CA LEU A 351 16.61 -2.72 12.40
C LEU A 351 15.56 -3.73 12.84
N PHE A 352 14.37 -3.21 13.14
CA PHE A 352 13.18 -4.02 13.34
C PHE A 352 12.37 -4.09 12.05
N GLU A 353 12.11 -5.31 11.59
CA GLU A 353 11.18 -5.60 10.52
C GLU A 353 9.91 -6.19 11.12
N ARG A 354 8.79 -5.49 10.93
CA ARG A 354 7.47 -5.92 11.37
C ARG A 354 6.77 -6.62 10.22
N ILE A 355 6.75 -7.95 10.28
CA ILE A 355 6.08 -8.79 9.30
C ILE A 355 4.64 -8.96 9.78
N HIS A 356 3.68 -8.49 8.99
CA HIS A 356 2.26 -8.53 9.32
C HIS A 356 1.64 -9.84 8.85
N GLY A 357 0.72 -10.37 9.64
CA GLY A 357 -0.14 -11.46 9.22
C GLY A 357 -1.13 -11.04 8.15
N GLY A 358 -1.65 -11.99 7.39
CA GLY A 358 -2.64 -11.73 6.36
C GLY A 358 -3.98 -11.26 6.96
N THR A 359 -4.45 -10.08 6.53
CA THR A 359 -5.81 -9.59 6.87
C THR A 359 -6.85 -10.62 6.43
N CYS A 360 -6.58 -11.34 5.35
CA CYS A 360 -7.41 -12.42 4.82
C CYS A 360 -7.34 -13.73 5.62
N GLY A 361 -6.47 -13.82 6.64
CA GLY A 361 -6.19 -15.09 7.32
C GLY A 361 -5.75 -16.17 6.33
N TYR A 362 -6.49 -17.28 6.25
CA TYR A 362 -6.26 -18.31 5.22
C TYR A 362 -7.08 -18.01 3.97
N PHE A 363 -6.66 -16.97 3.21
CA PHE A 363 -7.24 -16.59 1.90
C PHE A 363 -8.76 -16.41 1.92
N TRP A 364 -9.31 -15.81 2.98
CA TRP A 364 -10.75 -15.63 3.21
C TRP A 364 -11.58 -16.93 3.29
N ARG A 365 -10.94 -18.08 3.31
CA ARG A 365 -11.59 -19.39 3.42
C ARG A 365 -11.84 -19.81 4.86
N SER A 366 -11.27 -19.05 5.81
CA SER A 366 -11.39 -19.28 7.25
C SER A 366 -11.53 -17.92 7.98
N THR A 367 -11.72 -17.99 9.29
CA THR A 367 -11.68 -16.84 10.20
C THR A 367 -10.31 -16.70 10.89
N CYS A 368 -9.33 -17.50 10.49
CA CYS A 368 -7.97 -17.46 11.00
C CYS A 368 -6.98 -17.90 9.93
N GLY A 369 -5.71 -17.55 10.13
CA GLY A 369 -4.57 -18.02 9.37
C GLY A 369 -4.18 -19.45 9.69
N GLY A 370 -3.15 -19.97 9.00
CA GLY A 370 -2.64 -21.32 9.20
C GLY A 370 -1.98 -21.56 10.56
N ASP A 371 -1.62 -20.51 11.28
CA ASP A 371 -1.08 -20.53 12.65
C ASP A 371 -2.15 -20.32 13.72
N GLY A 372 -3.41 -20.20 13.34
CA GLY A 372 -4.53 -19.96 14.25
C GLY A 372 -4.74 -18.49 14.60
N THR A 373 -3.90 -17.56 14.13
CA THR A 373 -4.10 -16.10 14.29
C THR A 373 -5.40 -15.70 13.57
N PRO A 374 -6.34 -15.01 14.21
CA PRO A 374 -7.54 -14.53 13.55
C PRO A 374 -7.24 -13.64 12.35
N ASN A 375 -8.18 -13.55 11.38
CA ASN A 375 -8.18 -12.49 10.41
C ASN A 375 -8.07 -11.14 11.12
N GLY A 376 -7.31 -10.20 10.61
CA GLY A 376 -7.15 -8.94 11.30
C GLY A 376 -5.99 -8.08 10.79
N PHE A 377 -5.65 -7.06 11.55
CA PHE A 377 -4.65 -6.09 11.19
C PHE A 377 -4.00 -5.45 12.44
N MET A 378 -2.90 -4.75 12.23
CA MET A 378 -2.21 -4.03 13.29
C MET A 378 -2.66 -2.58 13.39
N VAL A 379 -2.72 -2.08 14.60
CA VAL A 379 -2.93 -0.66 14.91
C VAL A 379 -1.70 -0.16 15.66
N TYR A 380 -1.20 1.00 15.24
CA TYR A 380 -0.06 1.66 15.86
C TYR A 380 -0.47 3.08 16.24
N GLU A 381 -0.12 3.48 17.43
CA GLU A 381 -0.18 4.88 17.82
C GLU A 381 1.24 5.44 17.82
N ILE A 382 1.46 6.49 17.04
CA ILE A 382 2.78 7.12 16.86
C ILE A 382 2.73 8.54 17.42
N ASP A 383 3.74 8.91 18.21
CA ASP A 383 3.96 10.27 18.71
C ASP A 383 5.40 10.71 18.44
N GLY A 384 5.55 11.74 17.63
CA GLY A 384 6.83 12.19 17.12
C GLY A 384 7.53 11.06 16.34
N THR A 385 8.68 10.61 16.84
CA THR A 385 9.47 9.53 16.23
C THR A 385 9.40 8.20 17.00
N LYS A 386 8.30 7.93 17.69
CA LYS A 386 8.14 6.73 18.50
C LYS A 386 6.76 6.09 18.29
N ILE A 387 6.73 4.77 18.18
CA ILE A 387 5.51 4.00 18.41
C ILE A 387 5.31 3.94 19.92
N ILE A 388 4.21 4.54 20.40
CA ILE A 388 3.88 4.62 21.83
C ILE A 388 2.90 3.55 22.25
N ASP A 389 2.11 3.03 21.30
CA ASP A 389 1.23 1.89 21.52
C ASP A 389 1.07 1.08 20.23
N THR A 390 0.80 -0.21 20.38
CA THR A 390 0.52 -1.12 19.26
C THR A 390 -0.25 -2.35 19.73
N TYR A 391 -1.24 -2.73 18.94
CA TYR A 391 -2.00 -3.96 19.20
C TYR A 391 -2.50 -4.59 17.89
N PHE A 392 -2.77 -5.88 17.95
CA PHE A 392 -3.43 -6.61 16.89
C PHE A 392 -4.95 -6.48 17.04
N LYS A 393 -5.63 -6.08 15.96
CA LYS A 393 -7.08 -6.08 15.91
C LYS A 393 -7.57 -7.33 15.18
N ALA A 394 -8.04 -8.31 15.94
CA ALA A 394 -8.73 -9.45 15.37
C ALA A 394 -10.10 -9.02 14.82
N SER A 395 -10.37 -9.31 13.54
CA SER A 395 -11.61 -8.91 12.88
C SER A 395 -12.84 -9.42 13.60
N GLN A 396 -13.82 -8.53 13.80
CA GLN A 396 -15.09 -8.83 14.49
C GLN A 396 -14.94 -9.28 15.95
N ARG A 397 -13.77 -9.08 16.56
CA ARG A 397 -13.53 -9.35 17.99
C ARG A 397 -13.43 -8.05 18.78
N ALA A 398 -13.45 -8.14 20.09
CA ALA A 398 -13.16 -6.99 20.95
C ALA A 398 -11.70 -6.56 20.79
N ASP A 399 -11.37 -5.30 21.09
CA ASP A 399 -10.02 -4.76 20.88
C ASP A 399 -9.01 -5.35 21.90
N ASP A 400 -9.50 -5.84 23.03
CA ASP A 400 -8.73 -6.53 24.08
C ASP A 400 -8.54 -8.03 23.81
N TYR A 401 -9.01 -8.54 22.67
CA TYR A 401 -8.79 -9.92 22.28
C TYR A 401 -7.36 -10.09 21.76
N GLN A 402 -6.39 -10.23 22.69
CA GLN A 402 -4.96 -10.26 22.39
C GLN A 402 -4.31 -11.63 22.62
N ILE A 403 -4.99 -12.54 23.30
CA ILE A 403 -4.48 -13.88 23.59
C ILE A 403 -5.60 -14.91 23.57
N ARG A 404 -5.31 -16.09 23.07
CA ARG A 404 -6.18 -17.25 23.09
C ARG A 404 -5.46 -18.42 23.74
N LEU A 405 -6.15 -19.07 24.69
CA LEU A 405 -5.64 -20.29 25.31
C LEU A 405 -6.44 -21.50 24.82
N TYR A 406 -5.77 -22.58 24.53
CA TYR A 406 -6.38 -23.84 24.13
C TYR A 406 -5.50 -25.02 24.55
N ARG A 407 -6.10 -26.22 24.62
CA ARG A 407 -5.34 -27.46 24.88
C ARG A 407 -4.44 -27.78 23.70
N GLY A 408 -3.30 -28.41 23.97
CA GLY A 408 -2.49 -29.06 22.95
C GLY A 408 -3.33 -30.04 22.13
N ASN A 409 -2.93 -30.38 20.92
CA ASN A 409 -3.69 -31.16 19.95
C ASN A 409 -5.10 -30.64 19.60
N ALA A 410 -5.46 -29.42 20.01
CA ALA A 410 -6.69 -28.78 19.58
C ALA A 410 -6.71 -28.56 18.08
N GLU A 411 -7.86 -28.79 17.46
CA GLU A 411 -8.09 -28.48 16.05
C GLU A 411 -8.91 -27.21 15.92
N PHE A 412 -8.45 -26.28 15.10
CA PHE A 412 -9.24 -25.11 14.71
C PHE A 412 -10.09 -25.49 13.52
N ALA A 413 -11.38 -25.71 13.77
CA ALA A 413 -12.31 -26.05 12.75
C ALA A 413 -12.52 -24.87 11.78
N GLY A 414 -12.26 -25.08 10.53
CA GLY A 414 -12.67 -24.27 9.41
C GLY A 414 -12.70 -25.16 8.16
N PRO A 415 -13.47 -24.80 7.13
CA PRO A 415 -13.60 -25.66 5.96
C PRO A 415 -12.26 -25.88 5.23
N TYR A 416 -11.25 -25.04 5.50
CA TYR A 416 -9.96 -25.09 4.82
C TYR A 416 -8.74 -24.98 5.72
N ALA A 417 -8.91 -24.61 6.99
CA ALA A 417 -7.83 -24.48 7.94
C ALA A 417 -8.16 -25.30 9.19
N THR A 418 -7.74 -26.55 9.16
CA THR A 418 -7.62 -27.35 10.39
C THR A 418 -6.20 -27.13 10.89
N TYR A 419 -6.08 -26.47 12.02
CA TYR A 419 -4.80 -26.28 12.67
C TYR A 419 -4.68 -27.24 13.84
N LYS A 420 -3.65 -28.06 13.82
CA LYS A 420 -3.39 -29.03 14.86
C LYS A 420 -1.97 -28.86 15.37
N TYR A 421 -1.85 -28.60 16.66
CA TYR A 421 -0.55 -28.66 17.31
C TYR A 421 -0.19 -30.09 17.70
N ASP A 422 0.99 -30.52 17.31
CA ASP A 422 1.55 -31.83 17.70
C ASP A 422 2.20 -31.74 19.09
N VAL A 423 1.38 -31.47 20.08
CA VAL A 423 1.75 -31.40 21.50
C VAL A 423 0.74 -32.18 22.34
N GLY A 424 1.15 -32.65 23.52
CA GLY A 424 0.28 -33.43 24.40
C GLY A 424 -1.01 -32.71 24.78
N ALA A 425 -2.09 -33.47 24.97
CA ALA A 425 -3.40 -32.91 25.32
C ALA A 425 -3.45 -32.23 26.72
N ASP A 426 -2.44 -32.48 27.55
CA ASP A 426 -2.19 -31.87 28.85
C ASP A 426 -1.43 -30.54 28.78
N VAL A 427 -0.94 -30.20 27.58
CA VAL A 427 -0.25 -28.92 27.33
C VAL A 427 -1.25 -27.82 27.01
N VAL A 428 -1.09 -26.67 27.65
CA VAL A 428 -1.85 -25.45 27.30
C VAL A 428 -0.99 -24.61 26.29
N VAL A 429 -1.58 -24.30 25.18
CA VAL A 429 -0.97 -23.44 24.15
C VAL A 429 -1.59 -22.06 24.23
N ALA A 430 -0.75 -21.04 24.18
CA ALA A 430 -1.14 -19.64 24.06
C ALA A 430 -0.79 -19.12 22.66
N ASN A 431 -1.75 -18.51 21.97
CA ASN A 431 -1.57 -17.91 20.67
C ASN A 431 -2.10 -16.47 20.70
#